data_8732665703595a4e8ac87c9f385380dc
#
_entry.id   8732665703595a4e8ac87c9f385380dc
#
_cell.length_a   1.000
_cell.length_b   1.000
_cell.length_c   1.000
_cell.angle_alpha   90.00
_cell.angle_beta   90.00
_cell.angle_gamma   90.00
#
_symmetry.space_group_name_H-M   'P 1'
#
loop_
_entity.id
_entity.type
_entity.pdbx_description
1 polymer ?
#
loop_
_entity_poly.entity_id
_entity_poly.type
_entity_poly.pdbx_seq_one_letter_code
_entity_poly.pdbx_strand_id
1 'polypeptide(L)'
;RWISSGLINRVVDKEHYCIVVGFRIRDIYDNINDYLKEILNIKLKIERKSIHEYIFYFISEENNERIEIDEVSAGEKEIIHLIFAIFGYDLKNGIMIIDEPELHLHPKLQEKFLKIMLKSNTKLNIQFIIATHSPIFVNEDTVDGLLRYYRPDNGFTNVIKPNSIPIDMKNQIRMLYYTNSSKIFFNSKVILVEGYPDRIFFNSYYNSYKKRMKIDNEDIEFLDMGTKSDFVEWKSLLEEFNINMMYLADCDNVKEAGISPNHSKWSTFFPDKMLYDELTSFKASNNTEYLDLQNEISGLYSQGIFLLKEGSLENYVLLMKGRNPSIDPKPSTGDVVNFSINLLENWVVSNTNNRLVLELDNIFKTITK
;
A
#
# COMPACT_ATOMS: atom_id res chain seq x y z
N ARG A 1 2.49 -4.54 36.32
CA ARG A 1 2.06 -5.37 37.48
C ARG A 1 1.47 -6.73 37.11
N TRP A 2 0.90 -6.93 35.91
CA TRP A 2 0.27 -8.20 35.50
C TRP A 2 1.25 -9.24 34.95
N ILE A 3 2.34 -8.81 34.30
CA ILE A 3 3.36 -9.70 33.73
C ILE A 3 4.18 -10.36 34.84
N SER A 4 4.32 -9.70 36.00
CA SER A 4 5.19 -10.16 37.06
C SER A 4 4.69 -11.39 37.83
N SER A 5 3.39 -11.61 38.01
CA SER A 5 2.94 -12.69 38.89
C SER A 5 2.89 -14.07 38.23
N GLY A 6 2.44 -14.18 36.98
CA GLY A 6 2.33 -15.48 36.30
C GLY A 6 3.67 -16.05 35.84
N LEU A 7 4.53 -15.22 35.25
CA LEU A 7 5.83 -15.65 34.74
C LEU A 7 6.84 -15.84 35.87
N ILE A 8 6.85 -14.93 36.85
CA ILE A 8 7.70 -15.04 38.03
C ILE A 8 7.44 -16.33 38.77
N ASN A 9 6.18 -16.64 39.07
CA ASN A 9 5.85 -17.87 39.77
C ASN A 9 6.25 -19.12 38.97
N ARG A 10 6.16 -19.12 37.65
CA ARG A 10 6.56 -20.26 36.82
C ARG A 10 8.07 -20.39 36.60
N VAL A 11 8.81 -19.26 36.50
CA VAL A 11 10.25 -19.28 36.25
C VAL A 11 11.05 -19.41 37.58
N VAL A 12 10.51 -18.88 38.68
CA VAL A 12 11.13 -18.87 39.97
C VAL A 12 10.95 -20.18 40.74
N ASP A 13 9.79 -20.82 40.60
CA ASP A 13 9.58 -22.15 41.20
C ASP A 13 10.58 -23.19 40.70
N LYS A 14 11.33 -22.88 39.66
CA LYS A 14 12.26 -23.79 39.02
C LYS A 14 13.64 -23.89 39.62
N GLU A 15 14.16 -22.81 40.20
CA GLU A 15 15.43 -22.90 40.91
C GLU A 15 15.30 -23.64 42.28
N HIS A 16 14.05 -23.87 42.71
CA HIS A 16 13.79 -24.41 44.04
C HIS A 16 12.96 -25.71 44.09
N TYR A 17 12.25 -26.12 43.05
CA TYR A 17 11.42 -27.32 43.08
C TYR A 17 11.61 -28.25 41.86
N CYS A 18 12.37 -29.29 42.12
CA CYS A 18 12.26 -30.67 41.64
C CYS A 18 11.94 -31.02 40.18
N ILE A 19 12.88 -31.67 39.67
CA ILE A 19 13.13 -32.66 38.59
C ILE A 19 11.99 -33.00 37.58
N VAL A 20 10.72 -32.92 37.91
CA VAL A 20 9.64 -33.32 36.99
C VAL A 20 8.97 -32.11 36.26
N VAL A 21 8.93 -30.94 36.88
CA VAL A 21 8.41 -29.71 36.28
C VAL A 21 9.53 -28.98 35.47
N GLY A 22 10.75 -29.41 35.68
CA GLY A 22 11.97 -28.77 35.22
C GLY A 22 12.10 -28.55 33.72
N PHE A 23 11.65 -29.43 32.86
CA PHE A 23 11.82 -29.35 31.42
C PHE A 23 10.96 -28.24 30.77
N ARG A 24 9.69 -28.10 31.17
CA ARG A 24 8.72 -27.20 30.57
C ARG A 24 9.07 -25.71 30.76
N ILE A 25 9.59 -25.34 31.91
CA ILE A 25 9.93 -23.94 32.22
C ILE A 25 11.22 -23.52 31.52
N ARG A 26 12.19 -24.43 31.39
CA ARG A 26 13.42 -24.19 30.65
C ARG A 26 13.08 -23.91 29.19
N ASP A 27 12.20 -24.69 28.59
CA ASP A 27 11.77 -24.53 27.22
C ASP A 27 11.08 -23.16 27.00
N ILE A 28 10.26 -22.69 27.94
CA ILE A 28 9.61 -21.38 27.88
C ILE A 28 10.66 -20.27 27.93
N TYR A 29 11.59 -20.32 28.88
CA TYR A 29 12.63 -19.32 29.02
C TYR A 29 13.57 -19.30 27.81
N ASP A 30 13.97 -20.45 27.32
CA ASP A 30 14.84 -20.59 26.15
C ASP A 30 14.12 -20.06 24.89
N ASN A 31 12.83 -20.40 24.68
CA ASN A 31 12.03 -19.86 23.58
C ASN A 31 11.90 -18.34 23.65
N ILE A 32 11.61 -17.76 24.82
CA ILE A 32 11.55 -16.31 25.00
C ILE A 32 12.89 -15.67 24.58
N ASN A 33 13.99 -16.22 25.06
CA ASN A 33 15.32 -15.69 24.74
C ASN A 33 15.69 -15.86 23.26
N ASP A 34 15.30 -16.96 22.62
CA ASP A 34 15.52 -17.17 21.21
C ASP A 34 14.83 -16.09 20.36
N TYR A 35 13.56 -15.76 20.67
CA TYR A 35 12.82 -14.70 19.97
C TYR A 35 13.36 -13.31 20.33
N LEU A 36 13.68 -13.02 21.58
CA LEU A 36 14.27 -11.75 21.98
C LEU A 36 15.61 -11.50 21.27
N LYS A 37 16.46 -12.53 21.19
CA LYS A 37 17.73 -12.47 20.48
C LYS A 37 17.53 -12.25 18.98
N GLU A 38 16.67 -13.05 18.33
CA GLU A 38 16.41 -12.95 16.89
C GLU A 38 15.83 -11.59 16.48
N ILE A 39 14.95 -11.05 17.31
CA ILE A 39 14.16 -9.88 16.96
C ILE A 39 14.78 -8.56 17.45
N LEU A 40 15.23 -8.53 18.71
CA LEU A 40 15.70 -7.31 19.37
C LEU A 40 17.21 -7.32 19.68
N ASN A 41 17.87 -8.46 19.45
CA ASN A 41 19.28 -8.65 19.77
C ASN A 41 19.59 -8.47 21.27
N ILE A 42 18.65 -8.85 22.12
CA ILE A 42 18.75 -8.80 23.58
C ILE A 42 18.41 -10.16 24.18
N LYS A 43 18.80 -10.35 25.42
CA LYS A 43 18.55 -11.57 26.19
C LYS A 43 18.02 -11.23 27.57
N LEU A 44 16.90 -11.83 27.97
CA LEU A 44 16.35 -11.72 29.31
C LEU A 44 17.26 -12.37 30.33
N LYS A 45 17.50 -11.68 31.42
CA LYS A 45 18.15 -12.18 32.63
C LYS A 45 17.26 -12.00 33.84
N ILE A 46 17.30 -12.96 34.72
CA ILE A 46 16.56 -12.97 35.99
C ILE A 46 17.57 -13.17 37.07
N GLU A 47 17.69 -12.19 37.97
CA GLU A 47 18.58 -12.22 39.10
C GLU A 47 17.77 -12.23 40.41
N ARG A 48 18.12 -13.13 41.32
CA ARG A 48 17.50 -13.18 42.64
C ARG A 48 18.19 -12.22 43.57
N LYS A 49 17.48 -11.21 44.05
CA LYS A 49 18.01 -10.22 45.02
C LYS A 49 17.80 -10.65 46.48
N SER A 50 16.67 -11.30 46.78
CA SER A 50 16.33 -11.83 48.08
C SER A 50 15.43 -13.07 47.97
N ILE A 51 14.97 -13.60 49.09
CA ILE A 51 14.08 -14.79 49.12
C ILE A 51 12.77 -14.53 48.36
N HIS A 52 12.32 -13.29 48.31
CA HIS A 52 11.05 -12.91 47.70
C HIS A 52 11.17 -11.83 46.60
N GLU A 53 12.40 -11.45 46.19
CA GLU A 53 12.62 -10.37 45.26
C GLU A 53 13.51 -10.83 44.11
N TYR A 54 13.03 -10.60 42.90
CA TYR A 54 13.69 -10.89 41.63
C TYR A 54 13.79 -9.63 40.81
N ILE A 55 14.94 -9.43 40.15
CA ILE A 55 15.18 -8.35 39.21
C ILE A 55 15.23 -8.92 37.83
N PHE A 56 14.52 -8.29 36.91
CA PHE A 56 14.52 -8.57 35.50
C PHE A 56 15.25 -7.47 34.76
N TYR A 57 16.15 -7.86 33.88
CA TYR A 57 16.86 -6.95 33.02
C TYR A 57 17.22 -7.65 31.73
N PHE A 58 17.57 -6.90 30.70
CA PHE A 58 18.06 -7.45 29.45
C PHE A 58 19.57 -7.26 29.34
N ILE A 59 20.21 -8.09 28.54
CA ILE A 59 21.61 -7.95 28.14
C ILE A 59 21.60 -7.80 26.61
N SER A 60 22.25 -6.76 26.08
CA SER A 60 22.54 -6.59 24.68
C SER A 60 23.51 -7.68 24.22
N GLU A 61 23.17 -8.37 23.13
CA GLU A 61 24.05 -9.37 22.51
C GLU A 61 25.21 -8.73 21.74
N GLU A 62 25.15 -7.38 21.47
CA GLU A 62 26.23 -6.69 20.75
C GLU A 62 27.40 -6.33 21.65
N ASN A 63 27.12 -5.77 22.79
CA ASN A 63 28.14 -5.19 23.68
C ASN A 63 28.13 -5.74 25.11
N ASN A 64 27.25 -6.71 25.40
CA ASN A 64 27.01 -7.29 26.71
C ASN A 64 26.63 -6.25 27.81
N GLU A 65 26.11 -5.09 27.38
CA GLU A 65 25.63 -4.09 28.34
C GLU A 65 24.27 -4.51 28.93
N ARG A 66 24.11 -4.17 30.21
CA ARG A 66 22.85 -4.33 30.92
C ARG A 66 21.89 -3.22 30.53
N ILE A 67 20.66 -3.59 30.19
CA ILE A 67 19.57 -2.71 29.84
C ILE A 67 18.44 -2.92 30.83
N GLU A 68 18.08 -1.89 31.57
CA GLU A 68 16.94 -1.95 32.46
C GLU A 68 15.63 -1.91 31.67
N ILE A 69 14.55 -2.46 32.22
CA ILE A 69 13.23 -2.51 31.53
C ILE A 69 12.74 -1.12 31.18
N ASP A 70 13.03 -0.12 32.00
CA ASP A 70 12.59 1.26 31.77
C ASP A 70 13.36 1.93 30.61
N GLU A 71 14.57 1.46 30.31
CA GLU A 71 15.43 1.97 29.24
C GLU A 71 15.02 1.43 27.86
N VAL A 72 14.24 0.35 27.81
CA VAL A 72 13.72 -0.24 26.56
C VAL A 72 12.71 0.72 25.94
N SER A 73 12.81 0.95 24.63
CA SER A 73 11.89 1.81 23.90
C SER A 73 10.44 1.29 23.93
N ALA A 74 9.47 2.19 23.73
CA ALA A 74 8.05 1.81 23.74
C ALA A 74 7.75 0.71 22.70
N GLY A 75 8.27 0.82 21.47
CA GLY A 75 8.07 -0.19 20.43
C GLY A 75 8.72 -1.55 20.76
N GLU A 76 9.91 -1.55 21.35
CA GLU A 76 10.53 -2.80 21.81
C GLU A 76 9.73 -3.43 22.94
N LYS A 77 9.16 -2.63 23.85
CA LYS A 77 8.26 -3.12 24.90
C LYS A 77 7.05 -3.86 24.32
N GLU A 78 6.45 -3.35 23.23
CA GLU A 78 5.32 -4.04 22.56
C GLU A 78 5.75 -5.41 22.00
N ILE A 79 6.93 -5.49 21.38
CA ILE A 79 7.49 -6.77 20.91
C ILE A 79 7.71 -7.74 22.08
N ILE A 80 8.27 -7.25 23.16
CA ILE A 80 8.51 -8.03 24.37
C ILE A 80 7.19 -8.52 24.95
N HIS A 81 6.17 -7.66 25.03
CA HIS A 81 4.83 -8.03 25.49
C HIS A 81 4.21 -9.14 24.65
N LEU A 82 4.32 -9.08 23.30
CA LEU A 82 3.84 -10.13 22.43
C LEU A 82 4.55 -11.46 22.69
N ILE A 83 5.89 -11.45 22.78
CA ILE A 83 6.69 -12.65 23.07
C ILE A 83 6.27 -13.28 24.40
N PHE A 84 6.12 -12.43 25.44
CA PHE A 84 5.67 -12.92 26.74
C PHE A 84 4.22 -13.40 26.75
N ALA A 85 3.33 -12.78 25.96
CA ALA A 85 1.96 -13.24 25.84
C ALA A 85 1.89 -14.63 25.20
N ILE A 86 2.67 -14.89 24.17
CA ILE A 86 2.69 -16.18 23.48
C ILE A 86 3.35 -17.24 24.36
N PHE A 87 4.56 -17.02 24.82
CA PHE A 87 5.37 -18.03 25.49
C PHE A 87 5.19 -18.06 27.00
N GLY A 88 4.99 -16.91 27.63
CA GLY A 88 4.80 -16.81 29.09
C GLY A 88 3.49 -17.48 29.55
N TYR A 89 2.45 -17.42 28.75
CA TYR A 89 1.19 -18.14 29.01
C TYR A 89 1.13 -19.54 28.37
N ASP A 90 2.20 -19.99 27.71
CA ASP A 90 2.29 -21.28 27.01
C ASP A 90 1.12 -21.44 26.01
N LEU A 91 0.81 -20.37 25.26
CA LEU A 91 -0.31 -20.35 24.33
C LEU A 91 -0.04 -21.32 23.18
N LYS A 92 -0.92 -22.30 23.00
CA LYS A 92 -0.90 -23.29 21.92
C LYS A 92 -2.32 -23.64 21.53
N ASN A 93 -2.54 -23.94 20.24
CA ASN A 93 -3.87 -24.31 19.71
C ASN A 93 -4.95 -23.31 20.15
N GLY A 94 -4.66 -22.02 20.04
CA GLY A 94 -5.52 -20.96 20.55
C GLY A 94 -5.71 -19.83 19.54
N ILE A 95 -6.45 -18.82 19.96
CA ILE A 95 -6.72 -17.61 19.19
C ILE A 95 -6.14 -16.42 19.95
N MET A 96 -5.43 -15.54 19.25
CA MET A 96 -4.95 -14.27 19.78
C MET A 96 -5.54 -13.13 18.95
N ILE A 97 -6.22 -12.21 19.61
CA ILE A 97 -6.84 -11.03 18.99
C ILE A 97 -5.98 -9.82 19.37
N ILE A 98 -5.60 -9.04 18.37
CA ILE A 98 -4.73 -7.88 18.54
C ILE A 98 -5.35 -6.72 17.77
N ASP A 99 -5.53 -5.59 18.45
CA ASP A 99 -6.06 -4.36 17.89
C ASP A 99 -4.93 -3.35 17.73
N GLU A 100 -4.78 -2.81 16.52
CA GLU A 100 -3.76 -1.81 16.15
C GLU A 100 -2.33 -2.14 16.62
N PRO A 101 -1.76 -3.31 16.24
CA PRO A 101 -0.42 -3.69 16.67
C PRO A 101 0.68 -2.73 16.21
N GLU A 102 0.41 -1.88 15.24
CA GLU A 102 1.32 -0.85 14.72
C GLU A 102 1.53 0.32 15.66
N LEU A 103 0.67 0.54 16.63
CA LEU A 103 0.82 1.64 17.59
C LEU A 103 2.17 1.55 18.27
N HIS A 104 2.90 2.67 18.26
CA HIS A 104 4.26 2.80 18.80
C HIS A 104 5.36 1.98 18.10
N LEU A 105 5.02 1.19 17.05
CA LEU A 105 6.01 0.42 16.29
C LEU A 105 6.51 1.19 15.07
N HIS A 106 7.82 1.43 15.03
CA HIS A 106 8.48 1.84 13.78
C HIS A 106 8.28 0.76 12.70
N PRO A 107 8.16 1.10 11.40
CA PRO A 107 7.91 0.13 10.32
C PRO A 107 8.76 -1.15 10.41
N LYS A 108 10.04 -1.03 10.68
CA LYS A 108 10.94 -2.17 10.86
C LYS A 108 10.59 -3.09 12.03
N LEU A 109 9.97 -2.55 13.09
CA LEU A 109 9.47 -3.35 14.20
C LEU A 109 8.13 -3.99 13.87
N GLN A 110 7.29 -3.37 13.04
CA GLN A 110 6.05 -3.98 12.55
C GLN A 110 6.35 -5.23 11.71
N GLU A 111 7.36 -5.18 10.82
CA GLU A 111 7.82 -6.37 10.07
C GLU A 111 8.28 -7.50 11.01
N LYS A 112 9.05 -7.15 12.05
CA LYS A 112 9.50 -8.11 13.05
C LYS A 112 8.33 -8.70 13.85
N PHE A 113 7.36 -7.87 14.20
CA PHE A 113 6.14 -8.28 14.89
C PHE A 113 5.34 -9.28 14.04
N LEU A 114 5.14 -8.97 12.75
CA LEU A 114 4.49 -9.87 11.80
C LEU A 114 5.24 -11.21 11.70
N LYS A 115 6.57 -11.18 11.62
CA LYS A 115 7.41 -12.38 11.57
C LYS A 115 7.21 -13.28 12.80
N ILE A 116 7.09 -12.70 14.01
CA ILE A 116 6.79 -13.47 15.24
C ILE A 116 5.43 -14.17 15.09
N MET A 117 4.42 -13.46 14.64
CA MET A 117 3.06 -14.00 14.49
C MET A 117 3.01 -15.15 13.49
N LEU A 118 3.57 -14.98 12.29
CA LEU A 118 3.61 -16.02 11.26
C LEU A 118 4.37 -17.28 11.75
N LYS A 119 5.50 -17.07 12.41
CA LYS A 119 6.30 -18.17 12.98
C LYS A 119 5.56 -18.89 14.11
N SER A 120 4.84 -18.15 14.95
CA SER A 120 4.05 -18.70 16.05
C SER A 120 2.79 -19.39 15.57
N ASN A 121 2.13 -18.89 14.53
CA ASN A 121 1.01 -19.54 13.86
C ASN A 121 1.42 -20.95 13.42
N THR A 122 2.53 -21.08 12.70
CA THR A 122 2.99 -22.37 12.16
C THR A 122 3.48 -23.32 13.23
N LYS A 123 4.23 -22.82 14.24
CA LYS A 123 4.87 -23.67 15.26
C LYS A 123 3.94 -24.06 16.41
N LEU A 124 3.05 -23.15 16.82
CA LEU A 124 2.23 -23.29 18.02
C LEU A 124 0.75 -23.44 17.70
N ASN A 125 0.37 -23.43 16.41
CA ASN A 125 -1.02 -23.48 15.95
C ASN A 125 -1.87 -22.40 16.61
N ILE A 126 -1.37 -21.14 16.59
CA ILE A 126 -2.09 -19.97 17.10
C ILE A 126 -2.71 -19.25 15.90
N GLN A 127 -4.02 -19.06 15.92
CA GLN A 127 -4.71 -18.19 14.98
C GLN A 127 -4.64 -16.73 15.48
N PHE A 128 -4.11 -15.84 14.64
CA PHE A 128 -4.12 -14.40 14.92
C PHE A 128 -5.29 -13.73 14.21
N ILE A 129 -6.01 -12.88 14.91
CA ILE A 129 -7.02 -11.96 14.38
C ILE A 129 -6.51 -10.57 14.68
N ILE A 130 -6.25 -9.79 13.64
CA ILE A 130 -5.58 -8.49 13.73
C ILE A 130 -6.46 -7.44 13.09
N ALA A 131 -6.79 -6.38 13.84
CA ALA A 131 -7.32 -5.15 13.27
C ALA A 131 -6.17 -4.17 13.12
N THR A 132 -5.96 -3.62 11.92
CA THR A 132 -4.83 -2.76 11.63
C THR A 132 -5.12 -1.75 10.52
N HIS A 133 -4.49 -0.59 10.58
CA HIS A 133 -4.40 0.38 9.50
C HIS A 133 -3.03 0.41 8.82
N SER A 134 -2.12 -0.49 9.20
CA SER A 134 -0.78 -0.53 8.63
C SER A 134 -0.70 -1.39 7.36
N PRO A 135 -0.24 -0.83 6.24
CA PRO A 135 -0.03 -1.56 5.00
C PRO A 135 1.03 -2.67 5.11
N ILE A 136 1.89 -2.64 6.13
CA ILE A 136 2.93 -3.66 6.35
C ILE A 136 2.33 -5.03 6.63
N PHE A 137 1.15 -5.08 7.25
CA PHE A 137 0.45 -6.33 7.52
C PHE A 137 -0.27 -6.90 6.29
N VAL A 138 -0.26 -6.20 5.13
CA VAL A 138 -0.85 -6.68 3.88
C VAL A 138 0.26 -7.07 2.90
N ASN A 139 0.52 -8.37 2.81
CA ASN A 139 1.52 -8.95 1.93
C ASN A 139 1.08 -10.34 1.43
N GLU A 140 1.94 -11.02 0.67
CA GLU A 140 1.64 -12.33 0.08
C GLU A 140 1.34 -13.45 1.11
N ASP A 141 1.88 -13.36 2.32
CA ASP A 141 1.69 -14.36 3.39
C ASP A 141 0.38 -14.16 4.16
N THR A 142 -0.18 -12.94 4.14
CA THR A 142 -1.35 -12.57 4.94
C THR A 142 -2.60 -12.33 4.13
N VAL A 143 -2.49 -12.10 2.83
CA VAL A 143 -3.60 -11.69 1.95
C VAL A 143 -4.74 -12.71 1.89
N ASP A 144 -4.48 -14.00 1.99
CA ASP A 144 -5.52 -15.04 2.01
C ASP A 144 -6.45 -14.91 3.23
N GLY A 145 -5.98 -14.27 4.29
CA GLY A 145 -6.75 -13.98 5.51
C GLY A 145 -7.30 -12.55 5.58
N LEU A 146 -7.07 -11.72 4.55
CA LEU A 146 -7.45 -10.32 4.59
C LEU A 146 -8.97 -10.14 4.54
N LEU A 147 -9.48 -9.36 5.48
CA LEU A 147 -10.87 -8.91 5.53
C LEU A 147 -10.87 -7.39 5.37
N ARG A 148 -11.39 -6.88 4.25
CA ARG A 148 -11.51 -5.45 4.05
C ARG A 148 -12.84 -4.95 4.57
N TYR A 149 -12.78 -4.06 5.55
CA TYR A 149 -13.94 -3.35 6.08
C TYR A 149 -14.05 -1.99 5.39
N TYR A 150 -15.23 -1.65 4.90
CA TYR A 150 -15.48 -0.36 4.28
C TYR A 150 -16.88 0.14 4.60
N ARG A 151 -17.08 1.44 4.54
CA ARG A 151 -18.35 2.07 4.84
C ARG A 151 -18.84 2.83 3.60
N PRO A 152 -19.81 2.29 2.85
CA PRO A 152 -20.44 3.00 1.75
C PRO A 152 -21.35 4.11 2.28
N ASP A 153 -21.82 4.99 1.38
CA ASP A 153 -22.65 6.16 1.71
C ASP A 153 -23.96 5.84 2.46
N ASN A 154 -24.43 4.58 2.38
CA ASN A 154 -25.59 4.12 3.12
C ASN A 154 -25.37 4.03 4.65
N GLY A 155 -24.15 4.26 5.12
CA GLY A 155 -23.79 4.34 6.53
C GLY A 155 -23.56 3.02 7.25
N PHE A 156 -23.78 1.87 6.61
CA PHE A 156 -23.51 0.55 7.20
C PHE A 156 -22.10 0.08 6.86
N THR A 157 -21.42 -0.53 7.82
CA THR A 157 -20.12 -1.17 7.58
C THR A 157 -20.30 -2.49 6.86
N ASN A 158 -19.65 -2.64 5.73
CA ASN A 158 -19.59 -3.88 4.97
C ASN A 158 -18.22 -4.52 5.12
N VAL A 159 -18.17 -5.85 4.97
CA VAL A 159 -16.92 -6.61 4.96
C VAL A 159 -16.82 -7.42 3.68
N ILE A 160 -15.63 -7.41 3.09
CA ILE A 160 -15.28 -8.24 1.95
C ILE A 160 -14.18 -9.18 2.36
N LYS A 161 -14.40 -10.45 2.03
CA LYS A 161 -13.41 -11.50 2.08
C LYS A 161 -13.32 -12.12 0.69
N PRO A 162 -12.17 -12.02 0.01
CA PRO A 162 -11.95 -12.74 -1.23
C PRO A 162 -12.14 -14.25 -1.03
N ASN A 163 -12.77 -14.91 -1.99
CA ASN A 163 -13.00 -16.37 -1.88
C ASN A 163 -11.70 -17.16 -2.00
N SER A 164 -10.83 -16.73 -2.90
CA SER A 164 -9.46 -17.24 -3.07
C SER A 164 -8.67 -16.20 -3.86
N ILE A 165 -7.44 -15.95 -3.46
CA ILE A 165 -6.53 -15.10 -4.23
C ILE A 165 -5.73 -15.99 -5.19
N PRO A 166 -5.94 -15.91 -6.52
CA PRO A 166 -5.15 -16.64 -7.49
C PRO A 166 -3.64 -16.34 -7.33
N ILE A 167 -2.81 -17.29 -7.73
CA ILE A 167 -1.33 -17.15 -7.62
C ILE A 167 -0.85 -15.91 -8.39
N ASP A 168 -1.46 -15.62 -9.53
CA ASP A 168 -1.12 -14.46 -10.35
C ASP A 168 -1.35 -13.14 -9.58
N MET A 169 -2.48 -13.02 -8.88
CA MET A 169 -2.77 -11.85 -8.04
C MET A 169 -1.82 -11.70 -6.84
N LYS A 170 -1.23 -12.79 -6.35
CA LYS A 170 -0.19 -12.69 -5.29
C LYS A 170 1.07 -11.97 -5.76
N ASN A 171 1.37 -12.01 -7.05
CA ASN A 171 2.48 -11.23 -7.60
C ASN A 171 2.19 -9.72 -7.55
N GLN A 172 0.96 -9.27 -7.85
CA GLN A 172 0.57 -7.86 -7.70
C GLN A 172 0.65 -7.43 -6.24
N ILE A 173 0.19 -8.27 -5.31
CA ILE A 173 0.27 -7.98 -3.87
C ILE A 173 1.73 -7.89 -3.41
N ARG A 174 2.60 -8.76 -3.90
CA ARG A 174 4.03 -8.67 -3.65
C ARG A 174 4.62 -7.36 -4.21
N MET A 175 4.23 -6.95 -5.41
CA MET A 175 4.63 -5.67 -6.00
C MET A 175 4.15 -4.51 -5.13
N LEU A 176 2.89 -4.51 -4.68
CA LEU A 176 2.35 -3.49 -3.78
C LEU A 176 3.17 -3.38 -2.49
N TYR A 177 3.54 -4.51 -1.91
CA TYR A 177 4.35 -4.53 -0.69
C TYR A 177 5.74 -3.90 -0.93
N TYR A 178 6.45 -4.33 -1.96
CA TYR A 178 7.80 -3.82 -2.25
C TYR A 178 7.82 -2.35 -2.72
N THR A 179 6.74 -1.86 -3.31
CA THR A 179 6.61 -0.45 -3.73
C THR A 179 5.98 0.44 -2.66
N ASN A 180 5.72 -0.09 -1.46
CA ASN A 180 4.98 0.60 -0.38
C ASN A 180 3.59 1.10 -0.82
N SER A 181 2.95 0.39 -1.73
CA SER A 181 1.65 0.74 -2.30
C SER A 181 0.48 -0.05 -1.69
N SER A 182 0.73 -0.96 -0.73
CA SER A 182 -0.32 -1.74 -0.04
C SER A 182 -1.36 -0.88 0.68
N LYS A 183 -1.08 0.42 0.85
CA LYS A 183 -2.06 1.39 1.38
C LYS A 183 -3.34 1.50 0.54
N ILE A 184 -3.34 1.05 -0.73
CA ILE A 184 -4.55 1.03 -1.56
C ILE A 184 -5.70 0.24 -0.94
N PHE A 185 -5.42 -0.76 -0.09
CA PHE A 185 -6.45 -1.53 0.61
C PHE A 185 -7.22 -0.71 1.66
N PHE A 186 -6.67 0.42 2.07
CA PHE A 186 -7.26 1.35 3.05
C PHE A 186 -7.90 2.58 2.40
N ASN A 187 -7.63 2.84 1.12
CA ASN A 187 -8.18 3.97 0.38
C ASN A 187 -9.57 3.67 -0.18
N SER A 188 -10.37 4.72 -0.37
CA SER A 188 -11.71 4.59 -0.94
C SER A 188 -11.70 4.53 -2.46
N LYS A 189 -10.75 5.24 -3.10
CA LYS A 189 -10.61 5.32 -4.55
C LYS A 189 -9.15 5.11 -4.96
N VAL A 190 -8.93 4.34 -6.03
CA VAL A 190 -7.59 4.11 -6.62
C VAL A 190 -7.63 4.52 -8.10
N ILE A 191 -6.66 5.33 -8.51
CA ILE A 191 -6.47 5.71 -9.89
C ILE A 191 -5.27 4.94 -10.43
N LEU A 192 -5.54 4.03 -11.36
CA LEU A 192 -4.50 3.33 -12.10
C LEU A 192 -3.91 4.26 -13.15
N VAL A 193 -2.59 4.27 -13.24
CA VAL A 193 -1.82 4.99 -14.26
C VAL A 193 -0.77 4.06 -14.86
N GLU A 194 -0.25 4.38 -16.05
CA GLU A 194 0.63 3.47 -16.76
C GLU A 194 1.95 3.25 -16.02
N GLY A 195 2.61 4.33 -15.63
CA GLY A 195 3.95 4.23 -15.06
C GLY A 195 4.26 5.27 -13.99
N TYR A 196 5.47 5.17 -13.45
CA TYR A 196 5.96 6.07 -12.41
C TYR A 196 5.91 7.57 -12.78
N PRO A 197 6.28 8.01 -14.00
CA PRO A 197 6.17 9.42 -14.38
C PRO A 197 4.73 9.93 -14.34
N ASP A 198 3.77 9.12 -14.80
CA ASP A 198 2.34 9.42 -14.78
C ASP A 198 1.86 9.60 -13.35
N ARG A 199 2.24 8.66 -12.48
CA ARG A 199 1.91 8.71 -11.05
C ARG A 199 2.38 10.02 -10.42
N ILE A 200 3.62 10.45 -10.68
CA ILE A 200 4.15 11.70 -10.13
C ILE A 200 3.43 12.91 -10.71
N PHE A 201 3.20 12.92 -12.02
CA PHE A 201 2.53 14.04 -12.69
C PHE A 201 1.10 14.23 -12.17
N PHE A 202 0.30 13.16 -12.21
CA PHE A 202 -1.11 13.25 -11.82
C PHE A 202 -1.30 13.48 -10.34
N ASN A 203 -0.44 12.92 -9.49
CA ASN A 203 -0.46 13.22 -8.06
C ASN A 203 -0.12 14.70 -7.79
N SER A 204 0.90 15.25 -8.47
CA SER A 204 1.25 16.67 -8.35
C SER A 204 0.14 17.57 -8.88
N TYR A 205 -0.46 17.22 -10.03
CA TYR A 205 -1.58 17.94 -10.58
C TYR A 205 -2.80 17.91 -9.64
N TYR A 206 -3.15 16.74 -9.12
CA TYR A 206 -4.26 16.57 -8.20
C TYR A 206 -4.09 17.38 -6.91
N ASN A 207 -2.87 17.44 -6.37
CA ASN A 207 -2.57 18.30 -5.23
C ASN A 207 -2.78 19.79 -5.54
N SER A 208 -2.39 20.25 -6.72
CA SER A 208 -2.67 21.61 -7.21
C SER A 208 -4.18 21.85 -7.40
N TYR A 209 -4.90 20.85 -7.95
CA TYR A 209 -6.34 20.88 -8.14
C TYR A 209 -7.07 21.00 -6.78
N LYS A 210 -6.73 20.17 -5.80
CA LYS A 210 -7.31 20.23 -4.44
C LYS A 210 -7.15 21.60 -3.80
N LYS A 211 -5.93 22.18 -3.87
CA LYS A 211 -5.66 23.53 -3.34
C LYS A 211 -6.54 24.59 -4.00
N ARG A 212 -6.69 24.55 -5.33
CA ARG A 212 -7.49 25.51 -6.10
C ARG A 212 -8.99 25.37 -5.79
N MET A 213 -9.48 24.14 -5.70
CA MET A 213 -10.91 23.84 -5.48
C MET A 213 -11.28 23.81 -4.00
N LYS A 214 -10.32 23.94 -3.08
CA LYS A 214 -10.51 23.86 -1.62
C LYS A 214 -11.17 22.55 -1.20
N ILE A 215 -10.70 21.43 -1.79
CA ILE A 215 -11.15 20.08 -1.46
C ILE A 215 -10.29 19.58 -0.32
N ASP A 216 -10.90 19.37 0.84
CA ASP A 216 -10.30 18.71 1.99
C ASP A 216 -10.77 17.25 2.00
N ASN A 217 -9.91 16.30 2.32
CA ASN A 217 -10.28 14.90 2.62
C ASN A 217 -10.80 14.03 1.46
N GLU A 218 -10.22 14.06 0.27
CA GLU A 218 -10.43 12.97 -0.68
C GLU A 218 -9.32 11.92 -0.56
N ASP A 219 -9.76 10.69 -0.27
CA ASP A 219 -8.92 9.51 -0.09
C ASP A 219 -8.70 8.81 -1.45
N ILE A 220 -7.84 9.42 -2.26
CA ILE A 220 -7.47 8.94 -3.59
C ILE A 220 -5.99 8.56 -3.61
N GLU A 221 -5.70 7.35 -4.06
CA GLU A 221 -4.34 6.88 -4.28
C GLU A 221 -4.07 6.63 -5.76
N PHE A 222 -2.91 7.09 -6.22
CA PHE A 222 -2.41 6.81 -7.57
C PHE A 222 -1.51 5.58 -7.55
N LEU A 223 -1.83 4.58 -8.37
CA LEU A 223 -1.08 3.34 -8.50
C LEU A 223 -0.53 3.21 -9.92
N ASP A 224 0.79 3.14 -10.06
CA ASP A 224 1.41 2.76 -11.32
C ASP A 224 1.34 1.24 -11.51
N MET A 225 0.92 0.83 -12.70
CA MET A 225 0.74 -0.58 -13.04
C MET A 225 2.04 -1.24 -13.52
N GLY A 226 3.05 -0.43 -13.87
CA GLY A 226 4.29 -0.89 -14.49
C GLY A 226 4.19 -0.96 -16.01
N THR A 227 3.19 -1.62 -16.54
CA THR A 227 2.90 -1.66 -17.99
C THR A 227 1.40 -1.61 -18.24
N LYS A 228 1.01 -1.11 -19.40
CA LYS A 228 -0.40 -1.05 -19.81
C LYS A 228 -1.05 -2.43 -19.96
N SER A 229 -0.28 -3.46 -20.26
CA SER A 229 -0.77 -4.85 -20.37
C SER A 229 -1.27 -5.41 -19.04
N ASP A 230 -0.81 -4.88 -17.90
CA ASP A 230 -1.17 -5.38 -16.57
C ASP A 230 -2.52 -4.83 -16.07
N PHE A 231 -3.19 -3.98 -16.86
CA PHE A 231 -4.47 -3.35 -16.49
C PHE A 231 -5.54 -4.35 -16.07
N VAL A 232 -5.71 -5.44 -16.82
CA VAL A 232 -6.74 -6.45 -16.55
C VAL A 232 -6.51 -7.14 -15.22
N GLU A 233 -5.26 -7.43 -14.91
CA GLU A 233 -4.86 -8.10 -13.65
C GLU A 233 -5.07 -7.17 -12.46
N TRP A 234 -4.64 -5.91 -12.57
CA TRP A 234 -4.87 -4.89 -11.55
C TRP A 234 -6.36 -4.63 -11.32
N LYS A 235 -7.13 -4.52 -12.40
CA LYS A 235 -8.59 -4.37 -12.33
C LYS A 235 -9.21 -5.53 -11.56
N SER A 236 -8.87 -6.76 -11.92
CA SER A 236 -9.40 -7.96 -11.25
C SER A 236 -9.06 -8.00 -9.77
N LEU A 237 -7.83 -7.63 -9.40
CA LEU A 237 -7.42 -7.56 -7.99
C LEU A 237 -8.25 -6.52 -7.21
N LEU A 238 -8.40 -5.32 -7.75
CA LEU A 238 -9.11 -4.23 -7.07
C LEU A 238 -10.61 -4.52 -6.95
N GLU A 239 -11.21 -5.14 -7.98
CA GLU A 239 -12.61 -5.57 -7.97
C GLU A 239 -12.86 -6.66 -6.91
N GLU A 240 -11.93 -7.63 -6.74
CA GLU A 240 -12.04 -8.68 -5.73
C GLU A 240 -12.12 -8.11 -4.30
N PHE A 241 -11.45 -6.99 -4.05
CA PHE A 241 -11.51 -6.27 -2.79
C PHE A 241 -12.55 -5.14 -2.75
N ASN A 242 -13.39 -5.02 -3.78
CA ASN A 242 -14.37 -3.93 -3.93
C ASN A 242 -13.73 -2.54 -3.72
N ILE A 243 -12.57 -2.33 -4.32
CA ILE A 243 -11.91 -1.03 -4.33
C ILE A 243 -12.40 -0.27 -5.56
N ASN A 244 -12.91 0.95 -5.35
CA ASN A 244 -13.35 1.79 -6.46
C ASN A 244 -12.13 2.20 -7.30
N MET A 245 -12.06 1.66 -8.52
CA MET A 245 -10.94 1.83 -9.42
C MET A 245 -11.31 2.73 -10.58
N MET A 246 -10.41 3.63 -10.93
CA MET A 246 -10.47 4.46 -12.13
C MET A 246 -9.17 4.30 -12.92
N TYR A 247 -9.20 4.55 -14.21
CA TYR A 247 -8.05 4.44 -15.09
C TYR A 247 -7.77 5.75 -15.81
N LEU A 248 -6.57 6.29 -15.65
CA LEU A 248 -6.12 7.52 -16.30
C LEU A 248 -4.85 7.22 -17.10
N ALA A 249 -4.95 7.31 -18.42
CA ALA A 249 -3.92 6.81 -19.32
C ALA A 249 -3.79 7.61 -20.63
N ASP A 250 -2.74 7.33 -21.34
CA ASP A 250 -2.49 7.81 -22.68
C ASP A 250 -3.55 7.32 -23.67
N CYS A 251 -3.76 8.05 -24.75
CA CYS A 251 -4.80 7.74 -25.73
C CYS A 251 -4.57 6.42 -26.48
N ASP A 252 -3.35 5.91 -26.52
CA ASP A 252 -3.00 4.63 -27.15
C ASP A 252 -3.36 3.39 -26.29
N ASN A 253 -3.81 3.61 -25.04
CA ASN A 253 -4.21 2.54 -24.12
C ASN A 253 -5.67 2.04 -24.31
N VAL A 254 -6.35 2.45 -25.34
CA VAL A 254 -7.75 2.10 -25.60
C VAL A 254 -7.99 0.60 -25.67
N LYS A 255 -7.07 -0.14 -26.28
CA LYS A 255 -7.18 -1.59 -26.47
C LYS A 255 -7.04 -2.36 -25.16
N GLU A 256 -6.08 -1.96 -24.32
CA GLU A 256 -5.77 -2.61 -23.05
C GLU A 256 -6.83 -2.32 -22.00
N ALA A 257 -7.50 -1.18 -22.07
CA ALA A 257 -8.62 -0.84 -21.19
C ALA A 257 -9.87 -1.73 -21.40
N GLY A 258 -9.79 -2.74 -22.29
CA GLY A 258 -10.91 -3.65 -22.56
C GLY A 258 -12.09 -2.97 -23.24
N ILE A 259 -11.85 -1.81 -23.84
CA ILE A 259 -12.83 -1.08 -24.59
C ILE A 259 -13.08 -1.85 -25.86
N SER A 260 -14.24 -2.44 -25.90
CA SER A 260 -14.78 -3.43 -26.85
C SER A 260 -14.11 -3.52 -28.23
N PRO A 261 -13.78 -4.74 -28.70
CA PRO A 261 -13.21 -5.01 -30.01
C PRO A 261 -14.12 -4.65 -31.20
N ASN A 262 -15.36 -4.21 -30.98
CA ASN A 262 -16.24 -3.70 -32.03
C ASN A 262 -15.77 -2.38 -32.64
N HIS A 263 -14.76 -1.75 -32.06
CA HIS A 263 -14.11 -0.58 -32.65
C HIS A 263 -12.91 -0.97 -33.49
N SER A 264 -13.16 -1.74 -34.57
CA SER A 264 -12.15 -1.99 -35.61
C SER A 264 -11.57 -0.71 -36.21
N LYS A 265 -12.24 0.42 -36.04
CA LYS A 265 -11.77 1.74 -36.40
C LYS A 265 -10.64 2.23 -35.46
N TRP A 266 -10.69 1.94 -34.16
CA TRP A 266 -9.68 2.40 -33.20
C TRP A 266 -8.31 1.76 -33.44
N SER A 267 -8.23 0.50 -33.81
CA SER A 267 -6.99 -0.17 -34.16
C SER A 267 -6.37 0.35 -35.47
N THR A 268 -7.19 0.99 -36.32
CA THR A 268 -6.75 1.63 -37.57
C THR A 268 -6.26 3.07 -37.31
N PHE A 269 -6.90 3.77 -36.36
CA PHE A 269 -6.57 5.18 -36.03
C PHE A 269 -5.52 5.33 -34.93
N PHE A 270 -5.34 4.32 -34.07
CA PHE A 270 -4.29 4.28 -33.03
C PHE A 270 -3.44 3.01 -33.18
N PRO A 271 -2.67 2.88 -34.29
CA PRO A 271 -1.57 1.91 -34.29
C PRO A 271 -0.61 2.30 -33.18
N ASP A 272 -0.05 1.37 -32.48
CA ASP A 272 0.75 1.42 -31.25
C ASP A 272 1.56 2.71 -30.91
N LYS A 273 1.59 3.73 -31.77
CA LYS A 273 2.13 5.08 -31.56
C LYS A 273 1.53 6.05 -32.57
N MET A 274 0.38 6.63 -32.29
CA MET A 274 -0.08 7.76 -33.09
C MET A 274 0.86 8.95 -32.86
N LEU A 275 1.52 9.42 -33.90
CA LEU A 275 2.32 10.62 -33.84
C LEU A 275 1.38 11.82 -33.56
N TYR A 276 1.87 12.79 -32.79
CA TYR A 276 1.10 13.99 -32.46
C TYR A 276 0.57 14.73 -33.71
N ASP A 277 1.34 14.71 -34.80
CA ASP A 277 0.95 15.28 -36.10
C ASP A 277 -0.27 14.59 -36.69
N GLU A 278 -0.35 13.26 -36.62
CA GLU A 278 -1.51 12.48 -37.10
C GLU A 278 -2.74 12.81 -36.28
N LEU A 279 -2.62 12.90 -34.96
CA LEU A 279 -3.69 13.34 -34.07
C LEU A 279 -4.12 14.77 -34.38
N THR A 280 -3.18 15.69 -34.61
CA THR A 280 -3.47 17.09 -34.92
C THR A 280 -4.10 17.25 -36.29
N SER A 281 -3.63 16.50 -37.30
CA SER A 281 -4.22 16.47 -38.64
C SER A 281 -5.63 15.89 -38.61
N PHE A 282 -5.84 14.85 -37.83
CA PHE A 282 -7.14 14.25 -37.61
C PHE A 282 -8.11 15.23 -36.92
N LYS A 283 -7.66 15.96 -35.90
CA LYS A 283 -8.41 17.05 -35.25
C LYS A 283 -8.77 18.19 -36.23
N ALA A 284 -7.86 18.56 -37.11
CA ALA A 284 -8.04 19.65 -38.07
C ALA A 284 -8.95 19.32 -39.23
N SER A 285 -9.14 18.04 -39.55
CA SER A 285 -9.92 17.61 -40.73
C SER A 285 -11.45 17.81 -40.59
N ASN A 286 -11.93 18.33 -39.45
CA ASN A 286 -13.37 18.45 -39.12
C ASN A 286 -14.17 17.18 -39.43
N ASN A 287 -13.54 16.02 -39.37
CA ASN A 287 -14.10 14.74 -39.73
C ASN A 287 -15.12 14.33 -38.65
N THR A 288 -16.28 13.86 -39.09
CA THR A 288 -17.28 13.26 -38.21
C THR A 288 -16.67 12.16 -37.32
N GLU A 289 -15.71 11.41 -37.85
CA GLU A 289 -15.00 10.36 -37.12
C GLU A 289 -14.22 10.89 -35.92
N TYR A 290 -13.63 12.11 -35.98
CA TYR A 290 -12.98 12.72 -34.83
C TYR A 290 -13.99 13.14 -33.74
N LEU A 291 -15.12 13.67 -34.14
CA LEU A 291 -16.21 14.03 -33.21
C LEU A 291 -16.77 12.78 -32.52
N ASP A 292 -16.97 11.71 -33.30
CA ASP A 292 -17.41 10.43 -32.76
C ASP A 292 -16.39 9.88 -31.75
N LEU A 293 -15.09 9.95 -32.07
CA LEU A 293 -14.00 9.60 -31.16
C LEU A 293 -14.05 10.39 -29.86
N GLN A 294 -14.20 11.72 -29.93
CA GLN A 294 -14.30 12.57 -28.75
C GLN A 294 -15.52 12.26 -27.89
N ASN A 295 -16.63 11.92 -28.52
CA ASN A 295 -17.85 11.50 -27.84
C ASN A 295 -17.65 10.15 -27.13
N GLU A 296 -16.99 9.20 -27.79
CA GLU A 296 -16.66 7.89 -27.20
C GLU A 296 -15.71 8.05 -26.03
N ILE A 297 -14.61 8.80 -26.15
CA ILE A 297 -13.70 9.12 -25.03
C ILE A 297 -14.47 9.76 -23.87
N SER A 298 -15.37 10.69 -24.17
CA SER A 298 -16.17 11.34 -23.14
C SER A 298 -17.17 10.38 -22.49
N GLY A 299 -17.69 9.39 -23.26
CA GLY A 299 -18.54 8.31 -22.76
C GLY A 299 -17.82 7.38 -21.78
N LEU A 300 -16.52 7.17 -21.95
CA LEU A 300 -15.69 6.35 -21.05
C LEU A 300 -15.56 6.97 -19.66
N TYR A 301 -15.68 8.27 -19.53
CA TYR A 301 -15.62 8.96 -18.24
C TYR A 301 -16.68 8.44 -17.27
N SER A 302 -17.86 8.08 -17.76
CA SER A 302 -18.92 7.48 -16.95
C SER A 302 -18.56 6.06 -16.46
N GLN A 303 -17.58 5.42 -17.08
CA GLN A 303 -17.07 4.11 -16.73
C GLN A 303 -15.78 4.20 -15.86
N GLY A 304 -15.36 5.41 -15.49
CA GLY A 304 -14.13 5.63 -14.73
C GLY A 304 -12.85 5.51 -15.56
N ILE A 305 -12.95 5.60 -16.89
CA ILE A 305 -11.81 5.51 -17.82
C ILE A 305 -11.56 6.89 -18.44
N PHE A 306 -10.38 7.44 -18.22
CA PHE A 306 -9.98 8.77 -18.67
C PHE A 306 -8.77 8.67 -19.59
N LEU A 307 -8.94 9.04 -20.85
CA LEU A 307 -7.87 9.05 -21.85
C LEU A 307 -7.44 10.49 -22.16
N LEU A 308 -6.12 10.69 -22.25
CA LEU A 308 -5.52 12.00 -22.51
C LEU A 308 -5.75 12.44 -23.95
N LYS A 309 -6.46 13.54 -24.16
CA LYS A 309 -6.87 14.03 -25.49
C LYS A 309 -5.72 14.53 -26.37
N GLU A 310 -4.59 14.88 -25.79
CA GLU A 310 -3.37 15.29 -26.53
C GLU A 310 -2.45 14.09 -26.84
N GLY A 311 -2.91 12.87 -26.61
CA GLY A 311 -2.24 11.63 -26.97
C GLY A 311 -1.46 11.02 -25.82
N SER A 312 -0.41 11.62 -25.36
CA SER A 312 0.42 11.08 -24.27
C SER A 312 0.79 12.15 -23.23
N LEU A 313 1.17 11.71 -22.04
CA LEU A 313 1.63 12.61 -20.96
C LEU A 313 2.78 13.48 -21.39
N GLU A 314 3.71 12.97 -22.17
CA GLU A 314 4.87 13.75 -22.65
C GLU A 314 4.45 14.91 -23.56
N ASN A 315 3.38 14.73 -24.34
CA ASN A 315 2.82 15.81 -25.14
C ASN A 315 2.28 16.93 -24.26
N TYR A 316 1.61 16.60 -23.15
CA TYR A 316 1.18 17.61 -22.16
C TYR A 316 2.36 18.38 -21.59
N VAL A 317 3.44 17.70 -21.20
CA VAL A 317 4.64 18.35 -20.66
C VAL A 317 5.30 19.25 -21.69
N LEU A 318 5.40 18.83 -22.95
CA LEU A 318 5.93 19.67 -24.04
C LEU A 318 5.06 20.91 -24.25
N LEU A 319 3.75 20.73 -24.40
CA LEU A 319 2.81 21.85 -24.62
C LEU A 319 2.81 22.82 -23.44
N MET A 320 2.88 22.35 -22.21
CA MET A 320 3.01 23.18 -21.02
C MET A 320 4.31 23.96 -20.98
N LYS A 321 5.38 23.42 -21.55
CA LYS A 321 6.67 24.12 -21.74
C LYS A 321 6.69 25.03 -22.96
N GLY A 322 5.59 25.19 -23.70
CA GLY A 322 5.51 26.00 -24.93
C GLY A 322 6.27 25.37 -26.11
N ARG A 323 6.49 24.06 -26.08
CA ARG A 323 7.16 23.30 -27.14
C ARG A 323 6.13 22.58 -28.01
N ASN A 324 6.53 22.20 -29.22
CA ASN A 324 5.67 21.52 -30.18
C ASN A 324 6.01 20.01 -30.18
N PRO A 325 5.05 19.12 -29.74
CA PRO A 325 5.28 17.68 -29.73
C PRO A 325 5.64 17.06 -31.08
N SER A 326 5.30 17.73 -32.20
CA SER A 326 5.62 17.27 -33.55
C SER A 326 7.08 17.47 -33.95
N ILE A 327 7.77 18.41 -33.32
CA ILE A 327 9.12 18.88 -33.74
C ILE A 327 10.14 18.63 -32.62
N ASP A 328 9.72 18.89 -31.39
CA ASP A 328 10.61 18.81 -30.24
C ASP A 328 10.79 17.34 -29.79
N PRO A 329 11.98 16.97 -29.32
CA PRO A 329 12.21 15.61 -28.86
C PRO A 329 11.33 15.26 -27.64
N LYS A 330 10.86 14.02 -27.60
CA LYS A 330 10.08 13.50 -26.49
C LYS A 330 10.87 13.66 -25.18
N PRO A 331 10.27 14.23 -24.11
CA PRO A 331 10.96 14.38 -22.84
C PRO A 331 11.29 13.02 -22.22
N SER A 332 12.44 12.96 -21.56
CA SER A 332 12.80 11.78 -20.78
C SER A 332 11.90 11.65 -19.53
N THR A 333 11.86 10.46 -18.96
CA THR A 333 11.22 10.23 -17.66
C THR A 333 11.66 11.24 -16.59
N GLY A 334 12.97 11.54 -16.53
CA GLY A 334 13.51 12.54 -15.61
C GLY A 334 13.00 13.95 -15.87
N ASP A 335 12.80 14.33 -17.14
CA ASP A 335 12.24 15.64 -17.52
C ASP A 335 10.77 15.78 -17.11
N VAL A 336 9.98 14.71 -17.26
CA VAL A 336 8.58 14.67 -16.83
C VAL A 336 8.50 14.79 -15.32
N VAL A 337 9.26 14.00 -14.59
CA VAL A 337 9.28 14.01 -13.11
C VAL A 337 9.74 15.37 -12.58
N ASN A 338 10.82 15.92 -13.13
CA ASN A 338 11.33 17.23 -12.71
C ASN A 338 10.30 18.35 -12.96
N PHE A 339 9.64 18.33 -14.11
CA PHE A 339 8.57 19.29 -14.40
C PHE A 339 7.42 19.16 -13.41
N SER A 340 6.99 17.95 -13.15
CA SER A 340 5.87 17.63 -12.27
C SER A 340 6.09 18.11 -10.84
N ILE A 341 7.30 17.93 -10.32
CA ILE A 341 7.63 18.29 -8.93
C ILE A 341 7.87 19.78 -8.78
N ASN A 342 8.61 20.40 -9.71
CA ASN A 342 9.16 21.73 -9.51
C ASN A 342 8.41 22.85 -10.24
N LEU A 343 7.73 22.57 -11.33
CA LEU A 343 7.19 23.59 -12.23
C LEU A 343 5.68 23.51 -12.43
N LEU A 344 5.08 22.32 -12.33
CA LEU A 344 3.69 22.07 -12.69
C LEU A 344 2.71 22.93 -11.90
N GLU A 345 2.85 23.01 -10.58
CA GLU A 345 1.93 23.78 -9.73
C GLU A 345 1.90 25.26 -10.12
N ASN A 346 3.06 25.88 -10.29
CA ASN A 346 3.16 27.29 -10.69
C ASN A 346 2.59 27.51 -12.09
N TRP A 347 2.85 26.57 -13.00
CA TRP A 347 2.33 26.66 -14.36
C TRP A 347 0.79 26.56 -14.37
N VAL A 348 0.21 25.62 -13.65
CA VAL A 348 -1.24 25.42 -13.55
C VAL A 348 -1.93 26.66 -12.95
N VAL A 349 -1.39 27.22 -11.87
CA VAL A 349 -1.94 28.42 -11.23
C VAL A 349 -1.93 29.61 -12.18
N SER A 350 -0.89 29.76 -12.99
CA SER A 350 -0.76 30.86 -13.96
C SER A 350 -1.59 30.64 -15.25
N ASN A 351 -2.10 29.44 -15.50
CA ASN A 351 -2.73 29.04 -16.77
C ASN A 351 -4.10 28.39 -16.57
N THR A 352 -4.90 28.81 -15.60
CA THR A 352 -6.19 28.18 -15.25
C THR A 352 -7.20 28.12 -16.40
N ASN A 353 -7.13 29.02 -17.38
CA ASN A 353 -7.99 29.02 -18.56
C ASN A 353 -7.37 28.26 -19.75
N ASN A 354 -6.20 27.65 -19.59
CA ASN A 354 -5.57 26.86 -20.64
C ASN A 354 -6.37 25.56 -20.86
N ARG A 355 -6.53 25.17 -22.14
CA ARG A 355 -7.28 23.96 -22.53
C ARG A 355 -6.81 22.69 -21.84
N LEU A 356 -5.51 22.54 -21.59
CA LEU A 356 -4.93 21.38 -20.89
C LEU A 356 -5.37 21.35 -19.42
N VAL A 357 -5.39 22.51 -18.77
CA VAL A 357 -5.87 22.64 -17.39
C VAL A 357 -7.37 22.35 -17.31
N LEU A 358 -8.14 22.91 -18.24
CA LEU A 358 -9.61 22.68 -18.28
C LEU A 358 -9.96 21.20 -18.50
N GLU A 359 -9.19 20.50 -19.31
CA GLU A 359 -9.37 19.06 -19.53
C GLU A 359 -9.05 18.27 -18.27
N LEU A 360 -7.86 18.46 -17.69
CA LEU A 360 -7.45 17.75 -16.48
C LEU A 360 -8.35 18.09 -15.29
N ASP A 361 -8.77 19.35 -15.14
CA ASP A 361 -9.73 19.77 -14.12
C ASP A 361 -11.08 19.07 -14.28
N ASN A 362 -11.54 18.85 -15.51
CA ASN A 362 -12.79 18.11 -15.76
C ASN A 362 -12.66 16.63 -15.41
N ILE A 363 -11.50 16.02 -15.69
CA ILE A 363 -11.20 14.66 -15.27
C ILE A 363 -11.26 14.58 -13.74
N PHE A 364 -10.50 15.41 -13.03
CA PHE A 364 -10.48 15.38 -11.56
C PHE A 364 -11.81 15.76 -10.92
N LYS A 365 -12.58 16.66 -11.53
CA LYS A 365 -13.95 16.95 -11.09
C LYS A 365 -14.87 15.73 -11.19
N THR A 366 -14.65 14.86 -12.18
CA THR A 366 -15.43 13.62 -12.34
C THR A 366 -14.98 12.58 -11.33
N ILE A 367 -13.68 12.46 -11.10
CA ILE A 367 -13.08 11.55 -10.13
C ILE A 367 -13.52 11.89 -8.68
N THR A 368 -13.67 13.17 -8.37
CA THR A 368 -13.99 13.66 -7.02
C THR A 368 -15.50 13.74 -6.72
N LYS A 369 -16.32 13.37 -7.66
CA LYS A 369 -17.78 13.17 -7.45
C LYS A 369 -18.05 11.76 -6.91
#